data_05d7b6794e58a33af51e870632f8378a
#
_entry.id   05d7b6794e58a33af51e870632f8378a
#
_cell.length_a   1.000
_cell.length_b   1.000
_cell.length_c   1.000
_cell.angle_alpha   90.00
_cell.angle_beta   90.00
_cell.angle_gamma   90.00
#
_symmetry.space_group_name_H-M   'P 1'
#
loop_
_entity.id
_entity.type
_entity.pdbx_description
1 polymer ?
#
loop_
_entity_poly.entity_id
_entity_poly.type
_entity_poly.pdbx_seq_one_letter_code
_entity_poly.pdbx_strand_id
1 'polypeptide(L)'
;MLLNIILAANTMMGVTKEPKVIKDFYLNTDEVIQTVEESRGRVLVNFIIDKKGKVGKIHVVDTFDIRLNPVVRKAVRDMKFSPAFQNGTPVEVRYSLPIVVK
;
A
#
# COMPACT_ATOMS: atom_id res chain seq x y z
N MET A 1 16.71 -0.12 10.04
CA MET A 1 15.26 -0.42 10.01
C MET A 1 14.94 -1.25 8.80
N LEU A 2 14.27 -2.36 9.00
CA LEU A 2 13.83 -3.23 7.93
C LEU A 2 12.34 -3.02 7.68
N LEU A 3 11.96 -2.97 6.41
CA LEU A 3 10.56 -2.88 6.00
C LEU A 3 10.16 -4.18 5.35
N ASN A 4 9.11 -4.79 5.85
CA ASN A 4 8.49 -5.94 5.24
C ASN A 4 7.12 -5.55 4.70
N ILE A 5 6.85 -5.95 3.47
CA ILE A 5 5.55 -5.80 2.84
C ILE A 5 4.92 -7.18 2.77
N ILE A 6 3.74 -7.29 3.34
CA ILE A 6 2.92 -8.47 3.17
C ILE A 6 1.77 -8.07 2.27
N LEU A 7 1.76 -8.58 1.05
CA LEU A 7 0.66 -8.35 0.14
C LEU A 7 -0.49 -9.28 0.54
N ALA A 8 -1.48 -8.72 1.20
CA ALA A 8 -2.70 -9.46 1.52
C ALA A 8 -3.57 -9.50 0.27
N ALA A 9 -3.78 -10.68 -0.26
CA ALA A 9 -4.74 -10.87 -1.33
C ALA A 9 -6.14 -10.66 -0.74
N ASN A 10 -6.76 -9.54 -1.07
CA ASN A 10 -8.17 -9.37 -0.82
C ASN A 10 -8.96 -10.28 -1.75
N THR A 11 -10.02 -10.89 -1.24
CA THR A 11 -10.92 -11.66 -2.07
C THR A 11 -11.60 -10.72 -3.06
N MET A 12 -11.11 -10.67 -4.28
CA MET A 12 -11.65 -9.85 -5.34
C MET A 12 -12.57 -10.71 -6.17
N MET A 13 -13.86 -10.68 -5.85
CA MET A 13 -14.85 -11.48 -6.60
C MET A 13 -14.88 -11.03 -8.06
N GLY A 14 -14.83 -12.01 -8.97
CA GLY A 14 -14.87 -11.77 -10.41
C GLY A 14 -13.55 -11.35 -11.04
N VAL A 15 -12.51 -11.12 -10.26
CA VAL A 15 -11.19 -10.80 -10.80
C VAL A 15 -10.50 -12.06 -11.28
N THR A 16 -10.12 -12.09 -12.55
CA THR A 16 -9.42 -13.22 -13.17
C THR A 16 -7.91 -13.05 -13.14
N LYS A 17 -7.42 -11.80 -12.97
CA LYS A 17 -6.00 -11.52 -12.84
C LYS A 17 -5.82 -10.43 -11.78
N GLU A 18 -5.05 -10.76 -10.74
CA GLU A 18 -4.76 -9.82 -9.66
C GLU A 18 -3.76 -8.75 -10.09
N PRO A 19 -3.83 -7.55 -9.49
CA PRO A 19 -2.81 -6.54 -9.72
C PRO A 19 -1.46 -6.99 -9.16
N LYS A 20 -0.39 -6.62 -9.86
CA LYS A 20 0.99 -6.87 -9.43
C LYS A 20 1.71 -5.55 -9.23
N VAL A 21 2.61 -5.51 -8.25
CA VAL A 21 3.44 -4.33 -8.00
C VAL A 21 4.42 -4.15 -9.16
N ILE A 22 4.35 -2.99 -9.83
CA ILE A 22 5.31 -2.57 -10.85
C ILE A 22 6.38 -1.70 -10.23
N LYS A 23 5.96 -0.71 -9.42
CA LYS A 23 6.84 0.16 -8.66
C LYS A 23 6.46 0.06 -7.19
N ASP A 24 7.36 -0.47 -6.38
CA ASP A 24 7.17 -0.65 -4.95
C ASP A 24 7.25 0.69 -4.21
N PHE A 25 6.76 0.69 -2.97
CA PHE A 25 6.88 1.88 -2.14
C PHE A 25 8.30 1.99 -1.57
N TYR A 26 8.67 3.23 -1.26
CA TYR A 26 9.92 3.54 -0.59
C TYR A 26 9.62 4.41 0.62
N LEU A 27 10.07 3.97 1.79
CA LEU A 27 10.06 4.78 3.00
C LEU A 27 11.49 5.19 3.32
N ASN A 28 11.70 6.49 3.44
CA ASN A 28 12.98 7.01 3.90
C ASN A 28 13.13 6.67 5.38
N THR A 29 14.08 5.78 5.70
CA THR A 29 14.28 5.30 7.08
C THR A 29 14.71 6.42 8.01
N ASP A 30 15.47 7.39 7.55
CA ASP A 30 15.87 8.54 8.38
C ASP A 30 14.67 9.40 8.73
N GLU A 31 13.76 9.62 7.78
CA GLU A 31 12.51 10.36 8.01
C GLU A 31 11.63 9.64 9.04
N VAL A 32 11.55 8.31 8.95
CA VAL A 32 10.78 7.52 9.92
C VAL A 32 11.39 7.63 11.32
N ILE A 33 12.70 7.48 11.46
CA ILE A 33 13.41 7.55 12.73
C ILE A 33 13.25 8.95 13.37
N GLN A 34 13.30 10.01 12.58
CA GLN A 34 13.11 11.37 13.08
C GLN A 34 11.67 11.66 13.46
N THR A 35 10.72 10.95 12.89
CA THR A 35 9.29 11.20 13.09
C THR A 35 8.77 10.52 14.34
N VAL A 36 9.24 9.30 14.64
CA VAL A 36 8.72 8.49 15.74
C VAL A 36 9.82 8.00 16.67
N GLU A 37 9.51 7.90 17.95
CA GLU A 37 10.42 7.37 18.97
C GLU A 37 10.49 5.84 18.88
N GLU A 38 9.33 5.20 18.67
CA GLU A 38 9.23 3.76 18.51
C GLU A 38 9.20 3.42 17.03
N SER A 39 10.24 2.73 16.56
CA SER A 39 10.38 2.41 15.15
C SER A 39 9.88 1.02 14.77
N ARG A 40 9.12 0.38 15.67
CA ARG A 40 8.53 -0.95 15.41
C ARG A 40 7.02 -0.86 15.44
N GLY A 41 6.39 -1.47 14.47
CA GLY A 41 4.95 -1.54 14.48
C GLY A 41 4.39 -1.86 13.13
N ARG A 42 3.07 -1.75 13.04
CA ARG A 42 2.32 -2.11 11.86
C ARG A 42 1.45 -0.94 11.43
N VAL A 43 1.42 -0.70 10.12
CA VAL A 43 0.52 0.27 9.51
C VAL A 43 -0.30 -0.46 8.46
N LEU A 44 -1.62 -0.34 8.53
CA LEU A 44 -2.51 -0.92 7.53
C LEU A 44 -3.08 0.20 6.67
N VAL A 45 -2.89 0.09 5.36
CA VAL A 45 -3.30 1.10 4.39
C VAL A 45 -4.25 0.47 3.38
N ASN A 46 -5.40 1.11 3.20
CA ASN A 46 -6.34 0.74 2.13
C ASN A 46 -6.28 1.79 1.02
N PHE A 47 -6.36 1.35 -0.20
CA PHE A 47 -6.40 2.24 -1.36
C PHE A 47 -7.10 1.58 -2.54
N ILE A 48 -7.33 2.38 -3.56
CA ILE A 48 -7.92 1.93 -4.82
C ILE A 48 -6.80 1.83 -5.86
N ILE A 49 -6.79 0.74 -6.61
CA ILE A 49 -5.98 0.60 -7.83
C ILE A 49 -6.93 0.77 -9.00
N ASP A 50 -6.71 1.82 -9.79
CA ASP A 50 -7.60 2.12 -10.92
C ASP A 50 -7.30 1.22 -12.14
N LYS A 51 -8.06 1.41 -13.19
CA LYS A 51 -7.93 0.63 -14.44
C LYS A 51 -6.58 0.79 -15.13
N LYS A 52 -5.82 1.82 -14.76
CA LYS A 52 -4.47 2.09 -15.28
C LYS A 52 -3.37 1.67 -14.31
N GLY A 53 -3.73 1.10 -13.16
CA GLY A 53 -2.78 0.69 -12.14
C GLY A 53 -2.32 1.81 -11.21
N LYS A 54 -2.96 2.98 -11.26
CA LYS A 54 -2.64 4.09 -10.36
C LYS A 54 -3.32 3.92 -9.02
N VAL A 55 -2.62 4.33 -7.97
CA VAL A 55 -3.12 4.32 -6.60
C VAL A 55 -3.87 5.61 -6.31
N GLY A 56 -5.03 5.48 -5.71
CA GLY A 56 -5.85 6.61 -5.26
C GLY A 56 -6.64 6.28 -4.01
N LYS A 57 -7.33 7.25 -3.46
CA LYS A 57 -8.21 7.12 -2.28
C LYS A 57 -7.50 6.38 -1.13
N ILE A 58 -6.34 6.89 -0.74
CA ILE A 58 -5.49 6.25 0.27
C ILE A 58 -6.05 6.55 1.65
N HIS A 59 -6.31 5.49 2.44
CA HIS A 59 -6.72 5.59 3.84
C HIS A 59 -5.80 4.76 4.71
N VAL A 60 -5.22 5.39 5.73
CA VAL A 60 -4.52 4.67 6.78
C VAL A 60 -5.58 4.19 7.76
N VAL A 61 -5.84 2.88 7.76
CA VAL A 61 -6.90 2.26 8.55
C VAL A 61 -6.44 2.01 9.98
N ASP A 62 -5.19 1.62 10.13
CA ASP A 62 -4.59 1.35 11.43
C ASP A 62 -3.12 1.74 11.39
N THR A 63 -2.63 2.29 12.49
CA THR A 63 -1.23 2.72 12.60
C THR A 63 -0.79 2.63 14.05
N PHE A 64 0.47 2.30 14.26
CA PHE A 64 1.06 2.36 15.59
C PHE A 64 1.50 3.77 15.97
N ASP A 65 1.60 4.69 15.02
CA ASP A 65 1.95 6.08 15.26
C ASP A 65 1.41 6.98 14.15
N ILE A 66 0.45 7.85 14.49
CA ILE A 66 -0.20 8.73 13.52
C ILE A 66 0.77 9.72 12.85
N ARG A 67 1.91 9.98 13.47
CA ARG A 67 2.92 10.87 12.89
C ARG A 67 3.54 10.28 11.62
N LEU A 68 3.46 8.95 11.45
CA LEU A 68 3.92 8.27 10.23
C LEU A 68 2.94 8.37 9.07
N ASN A 69 1.69 8.70 9.33
CA ASN A 69 0.66 8.67 8.30
C ASN A 69 1.00 9.49 7.04
N PRO A 70 1.51 10.74 7.15
CA PRO A 70 1.88 11.50 5.96
C PRO A 70 3.01 10.84 5.16
N VAL A 71 4.00 10.27 5.84
CA VAL A 71 5.14 9.58 5.22
C VAL A 71 4.66 8.34 4.47
N VAL A 72 3.80 7.56 5.12
CA VAL A 72 3.22 6.33 4.53
C VAL A 72 2.33 6.67 3.34
N ARG A 73 1.47 7.68 3.46
CA ARG A 73 0.60 8.11 2.36
C ARG A 73 1.39 8.48 1.12
N LYS A 74 2.44 9.26 1.30
CA LYS A 74 3.30 9.69 0.20
C LYS A 74 3.96 8.50 -0.49
N ALA A 75 4.50 7.58 0.30
CA ALA A 75 5.15 6.39 -0.22
C ALA A 75 4.18 5.51 -1.01
N VAL A 76 2.98 5.29 -0.49
CA VAL A 76 1.96 4.46 -1.16
C VAL A 76 1.43 5.16 -2.42
N ARG A 77 1.29 6.49 -2.39
CA ARG A 77 0.84 7.25 -3.55
C ARG A 77 1.75 7.07 -4.76
N ASP A 78 3.04 6.89 -4.52
CA ASP A 78 4.03 6.74 -5.59
C ASP A 78 4.15 5.31 -6.10
N MET A 79 3.45 4.35 -5.50
CA MET A 79 3.40 2.98 -6.00
C MET A 79 2.67 2.90 -7.33
N LYS A 80 3.07 1.92 -8.13
CA LYS A 80 2.38 1.58 -9.38
C LYS A 80 2.13 0.09 -9.45
N PHE A 81 0.98 -0.26 -10.00
CA PHE A 81 0.54 -1.63 -10.15
C PHE A 81 0.17 -1.90 -11.61
N SER A 82 0.22 -3.16 -12.02
CA SER A 82 -0.55 -3.59 -13.17
C SER A 82 -2.03 -3.58 -12.76
N PRO A 83 -2.96 -3.22 -13.67
CA PRO A 83 -4.37 -3.25 -13.31
C PRO A 83 -4.86 -4.68 -13.07
N ALA A 84 -5.92 -4.81 -12.29
CA ALA A 84 -6.66 -6.05 -12.19
C ALA A 84 -7.51 -6.23 -13.45
N PHE A 85 -7.76 -7.48 -13.82
CA PHE A 85 -8.59 -7.80 -14.98
C PHE A 85 -9.73 -8.72 -14.59
N GLN A 86 -10.87 -8.50 -15.23
CA GLN A 86 -12.01 -9.39 -15.19
C GLN A 86 -12.33 -9.81 -16.62
N ASN A 87 -12.05 -11.07 -16.95
CA ASN A 87 -12.27 -11.61 -18.29
C ASN A 87 -11.67 -10.74 -19.41
N GLY A 88 -10.41 -10.33 -19.21
CA GLY A 88 -9.68 -9.51 -20.18
C GLY A 88 -9.94 -8.01 -20.13
N THR A 89 -10.83 -7.55 -19.26
CA THR A 89 -11.15 -6.14 -19.10
C THR A 89 -10.50 -5.58 -17.84
N PRO A 90 -9.74 -4.47 -17.92
CA PRO A 90 -9.19 -3.84 -16.71
C PRO A 90 -10.31 -3.34 -15.83
N VAL A 91 -10.17 -3.57 -14.51
CA VAL A 91 -11.16 -3.14 -13.52
C VAL A 91 -10.49 -2.46 -12.34
N GLU A 92 -11.22 -1.54 -11.71
CA GLU A 92 -10.81 -0.90 -10.47
C GLU A 92 -11.03 -1.84 -9.30
N VAL A 93 -10.07 -1.90 -8.37
CA VAL A 93 -10.17 -2.76 -7.19
C VAL A 93 -9.72 -2.04 -5.94
N ARG A 94 -10.24 -2.48 -4.80
CA ARG A 94 -9.74 -2.09 -3.48
C ARG A 94 -8.60 -3.00 -3.09
N TYR A 95 -7.62 -2.42 -2.41
CA TYR A 95 -6.43 -3.14 -2.00
C TYR A 95 -6.05 -2.76 -0.58
N SER A 96 -5.67 -3.74 0.22
CA SER A 96 -5.16 -3.52 1.58
C SER A 96 -3.70 -3.91 1.63
N LEU A 97 -2.87 -3.00 2.14
CA LEU A 97 -1.43 -3.21 2.26
C LEU A 97 -1.01 -3.08 3.72
N PRO A 98 -0.66 -4.19 4.38
CA PRO A 98 -0.02 -4.12 5.68
C PRO A 98 1.47 -3.81 5.51
N ILE A 99 1.94 -2.80 6.21
CA ILE A 99 3.34 -2.39 6.23
C ILE A 99 3.87 -2.69 7.63
N VAL A 100 4.87 -3.54 7.72
CA VAL A 100 5.52 -3.86 8.98
C VAL A 100 6.85 -3.13 9.06
N VAL A 101 6.99 -2.28 10.07
CA VAL A 101 8.22 -1.52 10.36
C VAL A 101 8.94 -2.25 11.48
N LYS A 102 10.16 -2.63 11.23
CA LYS A 102 10.98 -3.37 12.20
C LYS A 102 12.26 -2.64 12.54
#